data_4dc87703b08c4babcdb31bd9df293373
#
_entry.id   4dc87703b08c4babcdb31bd9df293373
#
_cell.length_a   1.000
_cell.length_b   1.000
_cell.length_c   1.000
_cell.angle_alpha   90.00
_cell.angle_beta   90.00
_cell.angle_gamma   90.00
#
_symmetry.space_group_name_H-M   'P 1'
#
loop_
_entity.id
_entity.type
_entity.pdbx_description
1 polymer ?
#
loop_
_entity_poly.entity_id
_entity_poly.type
_entity_poly.pdbx_seq_one_letter_code
_entity_poly.pdbx_strand_id
1 'polypeptide(L)'
;GENVITASTGDASQADANGNYPQVLLFNYLNSKDGSQEEASVNAENFLGNGEKVHFAGIVEANNRLYTSVIPGGMSLYGIAQWPEMVTDESLVTTEAGGSGSGAYTAGVIPSTQYPDKAFIAIYSGDSFDEKPVIAETDKIGFACGRRRSQYYQTVWATKSGDVYAFSPGYGRSFVSTDELKKTTGKLPSGVVRIKAGEMDFDKDYYVNLEELGNGNPMYRCW
;
A
#
# COMPACT_ATOMS: atom_id res chain seq x y z
N GLY A 1 -3.43 -15.08 -17.28
CA GLY A 1 -2.08 -14.66 -17.69
C GLY A 1 -1.16 -15.83 -18.00
N GLU A 2 -0.07 -15.54 -18.66
CA GLU A 2 0.95 -16.54 -19.01
C GLU A 2 2.04 -16.62 -17.93
N ASN A 3 2.15 -15.59 -17.09
CA ASN A 3 3.17 -15.47 -16.06
C ASN A 3 2.64 -15.80 -14.67
N VAL A 4 3.46 -16.51 -13.91
CA VAL A 4 3.32 -16.62 -12.46
C VAL A 4 4.23 -15.55 -11.85
N ILE A 5 3.65 -14.62 -11.10
CA ILE A 5 4.39 -13.52 -10.48
C ILE A 5 4.58 -13.83 -9.00
N THR A 6 5.82 -13.78 -8.54
CA THR A 6 6.13 -13.81 -7.11
C THR A 6 6.70 -12.47 -6.68
N ALA A 7 6.34 -12.03 -5.48
CA ALA A 7 6.78 -10.76 -4.93
C ALA A 7 7.55 -10.97 -3.62
N SER A 8 8.64 -10.24 -3.46
CA SER A 8 9.44 -10.20 -2.24
C SER A 8 9.97 -8.78 -2.01
N THR A 9 10.72 -8.60 -0.96
CA THR A 9 11.42 -7.33 -0.67
C THR A 9 12.92 -7.61 -0.57
N GLY A 10 13.72 -6.63 -0.95
CA GLY A 10 15.17 -6.67 -0.86
C GLY A 10 15.74 -5.26 -0.84
N ASP A 11 17.05 -5.17 -0.85
CA ASP A 11 17.74 -3.88 -0.99
C ASP A 11 18.09 -3.66 -2.47
N ALA A 12 18.12 -2.40 -2.88
CA ALA A 12 18.57 -2.04 -4.23
C ALA A 12 20.01 -2.51 -4.46
N SER A 13 20.32 -2.88 -5.69
CA SER A 13 21.68 -3.31 -6.09
C SER A 13 22.69 -2.17 -6.12
N GLN A 14 22.21 -0.93 -6.14
CA GLN A 14 23.03 0.29 -6.16
C GLN A 14 22.59 1.23 -5.02
N ALA A 15 23.58 1.88 -4.43
CA ALA A 15 23.32 2.90 -3.44
C ALA A 15 22.71 4.17 -4.08
N ASP A 16 21.89 4.87 -3.31
CA ASP A 16 21.40 6.20 -3.64
C ASP A 16 22.49 7.26 -3.55
N ALA A 17 22.15 8.52 -3.82
CA ALA A 17 23.11 9.64 -3.76
C ALA A 17 23.71 9.87 -2.37
N ASN A 18 23.11 9.34 -1.31
CA ASN A 18 23.56 9.41 0.07
C ASN A 18 24.34 8.17 0.53
N GLY A 19 24.54 7.19 -0.36
CA GLY A 19 25.23 5.95 -0.07
C GLY A 19 24.36 4.88 0.62
N ASN A 20 23.04 5.08 0.72
CA ASN A 20 22.10 4.11 1.28
C ASN A 20 21.60 3.18 0.18
N TYR A 21 21.29 1.94 0.55
CA TYR A 21 20.64 0.97 -0.32
C TYR A 21 19.12 0.98 -0.02
N PRO A 22 18.31 1.67 -0.84
CA PRO A 22 16.88 1.75 -0.58
C PRO A 22 16.22 0.39 -0.68
N GLN A 23 15.16 0.20 0.07
CA GLN A 23 14.35 -1.01 -0.04
C GLN A 23 13.62 -1.02 -1.38
N VAL A 24 13.61 -2.18 -2.04
CA VAL A 24 12.87 -2.41 -3.28
C VAL A 24 11.86 -3.54 -3.11
N LEU A 25 10.81 -3.49 -3.92
CA LEU A 25 9.90 -4.59 -4.16
C LEU A 25 10.44 -5.36 -5.36
N LEU A 26 10.70 -6.66 -5.19
CA LEU A 26 11.23 -7.54 -6.22
C LEU A 26 10.11 -8.41 -6.77
N PHE A 27 10.00 -8.47 -8.09
CA PHE A 27 9.04 -9.29 -8.80
C PHE A 27 9.78 -10.26 -9.71
N ASN A 28 9.47 -11.54 -9.56
CA ASN A 28 9.97 -12.57 -10.47
C ASN A 28 8.79 -13.07 -11.30
N TYR A 29 8.94 -13.07 -12.61
CA TYR A 29 7.99 -13.57 -13.58
C TYR A 29 8.47 -14.91 -14.08
N LEU A 30 7.68 -15.94 -13.93
CA LEU A 30 7.90 -17.24 -14.51
C LEU A 30 6.87 -17.45 -15.62
N ASN A 31 7.30 -17.49 -16.86
CA ASN A 31 6.43 -17.84 -17.97
C ASN A 31 6.09 -19.34 -17.91
N SER A 32 4.79 -19.63 -17.81
CA SER A 32 4.29 -20.99 -17.65
C SER A 32 4.36 -21.84 -18.94
N LYS A 33 4.62 -21.22 -20.09
CA LYS A 33 4.68 -21.92 -21.38
C LYS A 33 6.09 -22.41 -21.70
N ASP A 34 7.08 -21.59 -21.50
CA ASP A 34 8.46 -21.88 -21.90
C ASP A 34 9.45 -21.94 -20.73
N GLY A 35 9.01 -21.61 -19.52
CA GLY A 35 9.83 -21.61 -18.32
C GLY A 35 10.84 -20.46 -18.23
N SER A 36 10.76 -19.47 -19.12
CA SER A 36 11.61 -18.28 -19.03
C SER A 36 11.33 -17.50 -17.77
N GLN A 37 12.35 -16.83 -17.26
CA GLN A 37 12.27 -16.02 -16.03
C GLN A 37 12.77 -14.61 -16.31
N GLU A 38 12.02 -13.65 -15.79
CA GLU A 38 12.35 -12.23 -15.83
C GLU A 38 12.20 -11.64 -14.44
N GLU A 39 12.88 -10.54 -14.15
CA GLU A 39 12.84 -9.84 -12.88
C GLU A 39 12.56 -8.36 -13.10
N ALA A 40 11.76 -7.78 -12.23
CA ALA A 40 11.57 -6.34 -12.09
C ALA A 40 11.78 -5.91 -10.64
N SER A 41 12.22 -4.67 -10.45
CA SER A 41 12.33 -4.08 -9.13
C SER A 41 11.71 -2.69 -9.11
N VAL A 42 10.98 -2.40 -8.03
CA VAL A 42 10.33 -1.10 -7.80
C VAL A 42 10.87 -0.53 -6.51
N ASN A 43 11.39 0.71 -6.55
CA ASN A 43 11.81 1.39 -5.33
C ASN A 43 10.63 1.58 -4.40
N ALA A 44 10.70 1.01 -3.20
CA ALA A 44 9.65 1.08 -2.19
C ALA A 44 9.68 2.38 -1.38
N GLU A 45 10.80 3.08 -1.37
CA GLU A 45 10.96 4.34 -0.64
C GLU A 45 10.54 5.51 -1.50
N ASN A 46 9.76 6.41 -0.91
CA ASN A 46 9.22 7.57 -1.62
C ASN A 46 8.44 7.24 -2.91
N PHE A 47 7.82 6.06 -2.95
CA PHE A 47 7.12 5.57 -4.15
C PHE A 47 5.98 6.50 -4.59
N LEU A 48 5.23 7.04 -3.63
CA LEU A 48 4.14 8.00 -3.87
C LEU A 48 4.62 9.46 -4.00
N GLY A 49 5.92 9.71 -3.86
CA GLY A 49 6.48 11.06 -3.87
C GLY A 49 6.23 11.86 -2.58
N ASN A 50 5.89 11.18 -1.50
CA ASN A 50 5.55 11.76 -0.19
C ASN A 50 6.54 11.37 0.93
N GLY A 51 7.66 10.76 0.58
CA GLY A 51 8.69 10.30 1.51
C GLY A 51 8.37 8.96 2.21
N GLU A 52 7.21 8.38 1.97
CA GLU A 52 6.79 7.15 2.65
C GLU A 52 7.35 5.90 1.97
N LYS A 53 7.69 4.93 2.81
CA LYS A 53 7.97 3.57 2.38
C LYS A 53 6.66 2.81 2.16
N VAL A 54 6.60 2.01 1.10
CA VAL A 54 5.39 1.27 0.74
C VAL A 54 5.64 -0.24 0.61
N HIS A 55 4.54 -0.98 0.68
CA HIS A 55 4.43 -2.36 0.19
C HIS A 55 3.26 -2.45 -0.79
N PHE A 56 3.27 -3.48 -1.62
CA PHE A 56 2.14 -3.84 -2.44
C PHE A 56 1.34 -4.96 -1.77
N ALA A 57 0.02 -4.82 -1.74
CA ALA A 57 -0.90 -5.76 -1.11
C ALA A 57 -1.92 -6.28 -2.13
N GLY A 58 -1.70 -7.49 -2.61
CA GLY A 58 -2.51 -8.10 -3.65
C GLY A 58 -2.18 -7.54 -5.04
N ILE A 59 -2.23 -8.41 -6.03
CA ILE A 59 -2.04 -8.07 -7.44
C ILE A 59 -3.17 -8.71 -8.21
N VAL A 60 -3.87 -7.94 -9.04
CA VAL A 60 -4.88 -8.45 -9.96
C VAL A 60 -4.64 -7.93 -11.37
N GLU A 61 -4.91 -8.78 -12.34
CA GLU A 61 -4.90 -8.43 -13.75
C GLU A 61 -6.34 -8.19 -14.24
N ALA A 62 -6.56 -7.05 -14.86
CA ALA A 62 -7.81 -6.72 -15.55
C ALA A 62 -7.54 -5.69 -16.65
N ASN A 63 -8.33 -5.68 -17.72
CA ASN A 63 -8.25 -4.67 -18.78
C ASN A 63 -6.83 -4.50 -19.36
N ASN A 64 -6.04 -5.57 -19.45
CA ASN A 64 -4.63 -5.55 -19.86
C ASN A 64 -3.77 -4.61 -18.99
N ARG A 65 -4.01 -4.63 -17.68
CA ARG A 65 -3.29 -3.84 -16.65
C ARG A 65 -3.12 -4.66 -15.38
N LEU A 66 -2.08 -4.33 -14.61
CA LEU A 66 -1.93 -4.81 -13.24
C LEU A 66 -2.39 -3.74 -12.26
N TYR A 67 -3.17 -4.15 -11.28
CA TYR A 67 -3.65 -3.30 -10.18
C TYR A 67 -3.13 -3.86 -8.86
N THR A 68 -2.55 -3.00 -8.04
CA THR A 68 -2.07 -3.39 -6.71
C THR A 68 -2.36 -2.29 -5.70
N SER A 69 -2.73 -2.70 -4.48
CA SER A 69 -2.87 -1.75 -3.38
C SER A 69 -1.50 -1.33 -2.88
N VAL A 70 -1.30 -0.01 -2.77
CA VAL A 70 -0.10 0.59 -2.18
C VAL A 70 -0.38 0.90 -0.72
N ILE A 71 0.31 0.22 0.18
CA ILE A 71 0.09 0.34 1.63
C ILE A 71 1.37 0.79 2.34
N PRO A 72 1.26 1.38 3.54
CA PRO A 72 2.43 1.75 4.32
C PRO A 72 3.35 0.57 4.59
N GLY A 73 4.61 0.68 4.20
CA GLY A 73 5.62 -0.37 4.30
C GLY A 73 6.40 -0.41 5.62
N GLY A 74 6.01 0.37 6.60
CA GLY A 74 6.68 0.47 7.89
C GLY A 74 6.84 1.91 8.34
N MET A 75 7.88 2.20 9.10
CA MET A 75 8.19 3.55 9.54
C MET A 75 8.74 4.38 8.38
N SER A 76 8.22 5.57 8.20
CA SER A 76 8.74 6.51 7.20
C SER A 76 9.98 7.20 7.72
N LEU A 77 11.01 7.31 6.89
CA LEU A 77 12.27 7.99 7.23
C LEU A 77 12.21 9.50 7.01
N TYR A 78 11.15 10.03 6.41
CA TYR A 78 10.93 11.46 6.36
C TYR A 78 10.53 11.99 7.76
N GLY A 79 10.45 13.27 7.94
CA GLY A 79 10.32 13.91 9.23
C GLY A 79 11.57 14.74 9.47
N ILE A 80 12.37 14.39 10.45
CA ILE A 80 13.61 15.14 10.72
C ILE A 80 14.78 14.59 9.89
N ALA A 81 14.79 13.28 9.62
CA ALA A 81 16.01 12.60 9.18
C ALA A 81 16.27 12.66 7.67
N GLN A 82 15.31 12.30 6.83
CA GLN A 82 15.58 12.11 5.40
C GLN A 82 14.81 13.05 4.49
N TRP A 83 13.51 13.23 4.70
CA TRP A 83 12.67 14.11 3.89
C TRP A 83 11.82 15.02 4.79
N PRO A 84 12.45 15.92 5.59
CA PRO A 84 11.71 16.80 6.51
C PRO A 84 10.72 17.72 5.79
N GLU A 85 11.01 18.10 4.54
CA GLU A 85 10.15 18.94 3.71
C GLU A 85 8.84 18.23 3.28
N MET A 86 8.76 16.93 3.41
CA MET A 86 7.56 16.14 3.09
C MET A 86 6.64 15.93 4.30
N VAL A 87 7.04 16.40 5.47
CA VAL A 87 6.19 16.38 6.66
C VAL A 87 5.12 17.45 6.55
N THR A 88 3.86 17.04 6.59
CA THR A 88 2.70 17.94 6.53
C THR A 88 2.16 18.29 7.91
N ASP A 89 2.48 17.48 8.92
CA ASP A 89 2.10 17.68 10.32
C ASP A 89 3.23 17.18 11.23
N GLU A 90 4.01 18.10 11.76
CA GLU A 90 5.16 17.80 12.63
C GLU A 90 4.76 17.08 13.93
N SER A 91 3.50 17.17 14.36
CA SER A 91 3.02 16.47 15.55
C SER A 91 2.99 14.94 15.38
N LEU A 92 3.03 14.46 14.13
CA LEU A 92 3.09 13.04 13.80
C LEU A 92 4.50 12.44 13.96
N VAL A 93 5.54 13.29 13.97
CA VAL A 93 6.93 12.83 14.12
C VAL A 93 7.14 12.31 15.54
N THR A 94 7.73 11.12 15.66
CA THR A 94 8.03 10.51 16.95
C THR A 94 9.09 11.33 17.70
N THR A 95 8.89 11.55 18.99
CA THR A 95 9.84 12.25 19.87
C THR A 95 10.74 11.28 20.63
N GLU A 96 10.30 10.03 20.77
CA GLU A 96 11.01 8.98 21.52
C GLU A 96 11.04 7.68 20.71
N ALA A 97 12.03 6.85 21.01
CA ALA A 97 12.06 5.49 20.48
C ALA A 97 11.10 4.59 21.23
N GLY A 98 10.52 3.60 20.55
CA GLY A 98 9.58 2.68 21.17
C GLY A 98 9.30 1.44 20.33
N GLY A 99 8.27 0.70 20.73
CA GLY A 99 7.89 -0.53 20.07
C GLY A 99 8.85 -1.69 20.38
N SER A 100 8.69 -2.80 19.67
CA SER A 100 9.57 -3.97 19.81
C SER A 100 9.54 -4.84 18.55
N GLY A 101 10.61 -5.59 18.30
CA GLY A 101 10.74 -6.47 17.14
C GLY A 101 10.53 -5.71 15.82
N SER A 102 9.73 -6.24 14.91
CA SER A 102 9.42 -5.60 13.63
C SER A 102 8.58 -4.30 13.73
N GLY A 103 8.09 -3.98 14.92
CA GLY A 103 7.35 -2.74 15.22
C GLY A 103 8.18 -1.71 15.98
N ALA A 104 9.50 -1.92 16.13
CA ALA A 104 10.38 -0.94 16.77
C ALA A 104 10.56 0.30 15.89
N TYR A 105 10.63 1.46 16.52
CA TYR A 105 10.84 2.76 15.86
C TYR A 105 11.80 3.63 16.68
N THR A 106 12.43 4.58 16.00
CA THR A 106 13.32 5.61 16.58
C THR A 106 12.57 6.94 16.71
N ALA A 107 13.16 7.90 17.40
CA ALA A 107 12.72 9.29 17.32
C ALA A 107 13.00 9.85 15.91
N GLY A 108 12.21 10.83 15.48
CA GLY A 108 12.39 11.54 14.21
C GLY A 108 11.80 10.84 12.98
N VAL A 109 10.91 9.88 13.17
CA VAL A 109 10.21 9.17 12.09
C VAL A 109 8.70 9.37 12.20
N ILE A 110 7.97 9.14 11.12
CA ILE A 110 6.51 9.06 11.13
C ILE A 110 6.08 7.61 11.29
N PRO A 111 5.33 7.24 12.33
CA PRO A 111 4.87 5.87 12.52
C PRO A 111 3.82 5.51 11.48
N SER A 112 4.11 4.58 10.61
CA SER A 112 3.22 4.11 9.55
C SER A 112 3.01 5.11 8.41
N THR A 113 2.09 6.05 8.49
CA THR A 113 1.74 6.98 7.41
C THR A 113 1.16 8.28 7.95
N GLN A 114 1.34 9.37 7.23
CA GLN A 114 0.61 10.63 7.45
C GLN A 114 -0.85 10.56 6.93
N TYR A 115 -1.18 9.55 6.09
CA TYR A 115 -2.44 9.46 5.36
C TYR A 115 -3.21 8.19 5.70
N PRO A 116 -3.55 7.94 6.99
CA PRO A 116 -4.20 6.69 7.40
C PRO A 116 -5.61 6.51 6.82
N ASP A 117 -6.25 7.61 6.42
CA ASP A 117 -7.60 7.65 5.85
C ASP A 117 -7.58 7.84 4.31
N LYS A 118 -6.51 7.38 3.65
CA LYS A 118 -6.40 7.35 2.20
C LYS A 118 -6.06 5.96 1.70
N ALA A 119 -6.54 5.62 0.51
CA ALA A 119 -6.13 4.43 -0.21
C ALA A 119 -5.55 4.80 -1.57
N PHE A 120 -4.53 4.05 -1.97
CA PHE A 120 -3.83 4.21 -3.24
C PHE A 120 -3.80 2.88 -3.96
N ILE A 121 -4.12 2.91 -5.26
CA ILE A 121 -3.95 1.76 -6.16
C ILE A 121 -2.96 2.17 -7.24
N ALA A 122 -1.87 1.42 -7.37
CA ALA A 122 -0.97 1.54 -8.50
C ALA A 122 -1.49 0.72 -9.67
N ILE A 123 -1.59 1.35 -10.84
CA ILE A 123 -2.13 0.78 -12.07
C ILE A 123 -1.02 0.80 -13.11
N TYR A 124 -0.51 -0.38 -13.44
CA TYR A 124 0.54 -0.57 -14.44
C TYR A 124 -0.08 -0.97 -15.77
N SER A 125 0.46 -0.44 -16.87
CA SER A 125 0.08 -0.85 -18.22
C SER A 125 0.71 -2.21 -18.55
N GLY A 126 -0.07 -3.10 -19.18
CA GLY A 126 0.43 -4.44 -19.52
C GLY A 126 0.47 -5.38 -18.31
N ASP A 127 1.44 -6.27 -18.30
CA ASP A 127 1.58 -7.41 -17.39
C ASP A 127 2.88 -7.40 -16.57
N SER A 128 3.58 -6.26 -16.54
CA SER A 128 4.82 -6.10 -15.78
C SER A 128 4.84 -4.84 -14.90
N PHE A 129 5.80 -4.77 -13.98
CA PHE A 129 6.02 -3.62 -13.07
C PHE A 129 7.19 -2.73 -13.53
N ASP A 130 7.62 -2.81 -14.79
CA ASP A 130 8.81 -2.11 -15.29
C ASP A 130 8.58 -0.62 -15.55
N GLU A 131 7.31 -0.25 -15.81
CA GLU A 131 6.95 1.13 -16.12
C GLU A 131 6.43 1.87 -14.89
N LYS A 132 6.42 3.20 -14.95
CA LYS A 132 5.81 4.03 -13.93
C LYS A 132 4.28 3.86 -13.96
N PRO A 133 3.65 3.50 -12.82
CA PRO A 133 2.21 3.33 -12.78
C PRO A 133 1.47 4.68 -12.74
N VAL A 134 0.19 4.63 -13.09
CA VAL A 134 -0.78 5.63 -12.67
C VAL A 134 -1.21 5.30 -11.23
N ILE A 135 -1.29 6.33 -10.38
CA ILE A 135 -1.74 6.18 -9.00
C ILE A 135 -3.17 6.71 -8.89
N ALA A 136 -4.12 5.81 -8.63
CA ALA A 136 -5.47 6.18 -8.23
C ALA A 136 -5.51 6.39 -6.71
N GLU A 137 -6.13 7.50 -6.27
CA GLU A 137 -6.21 7.90 -4.86
C GLU A 137 -7.67 8.11 -4.45
N THR A 138 -8.02 7.76 -3.21
CA THR A 138 -9.32 8.06 -2.61
C THR A 138 -9.19 8.32 -1.11
N ASP A 139 -10.06 9.18 -0.59
CA ASP A 139 -10.26 9.49 0.83
C ASP A 139 -11.54 8.85 1.41
N LYS A 140 -12.18 7.94 0.67
CA LYS A 140 -13.40 7.24 1.09
C LYS A 140 -13.13 6.02 1.97
N ILE A 141 -11.95 5.45 1.87
CA ILE A 141 -11.49 4.32 2.67
C ILE A 141 -10.05 4.57 3.13
N GLY A 142 -9.63 3.93 4.22
CA GLY A 142 -8.22 3.80 4.57
C GLY A 142 -7.50 2.86 3.60
N PHE A 143 -6.20 2.67 3.75
CA PHE A 143 -5.43 1.82 2.84
C PHE A 143 -6.00 0.40 2.75
N ALA A 144 -6.06 -0.12 1.52
CA ALA A 144 -6.60 -1.43 1.21
C ALA A 144 -5.57 -2.52 1.51
N CYS A 145 -5.74 -3.21 2.63
CA CYS A 145 -4.83 -4.26 3.09
C CYS A 145 -5.58 -5.34 3.85
N GLY A 146 -4.90 -6.44 4.14
CA GLY A 146 -5.40 -7.44 5.07
C GLY A 146 -5.34 -6.93 6.51
N ARG A 147 -5.92 -7.72 7.41
CA ARG A 147 -5.87 -7.44 8.85
C ARG A 147 -4.43 -7.25 9.30
N ARG A 148 -4.21 -6.32 10.19
CA ARG A 148 -2.89 -5.94 10.73
C ARG A 148 -1.90 -5.45 9.68
N ARG A 149 -2.39 -4.72 8.68
CA ARG A 149 -1.59 -4.23 7.54
C ARG A 149 -0.85 -5.35 6.80
N SER A 150 -1.47 -6.51 6.73
CA SER A 150 -0.86 -7.65 6.07
C SER A 150 -0.92 -7.48 4.55
N GLN A 151 0.24 -7.46 3.92
CA GLN A 151 0.40 -7.51 2.48
C GLN A 151 0.05 -8.90 1.89
N TYR A 152 -0.03 -9.92 2.73
CA TYR A 152 -0.29 -11.29 2.29
C TYR A 152 -1.78 -11.59 2.02
N TYR A 153 -2.68 -10.69 2.42
CA TYR A 153 -4.10 -10.85 2.15
C TYR A 153 -4.50 -9.92 1.02
N GLN A 154 -4.98 -10.52 -0.04
CA GLN A 154 -5.50 -9.79 -1.19
C GLN A 154 -6.76 -9.02 -0.78
N THR A 155 -6.81 -7.75 -1.11
CA THR A 155 -7.94 -6.84 -0.85
C THR A 155 -8.33 -6.05 -2.10
N VAL A 156 -7.71 -6.37 -3.23
CA VAL A 156 -8.05 -5.84 -4.55
C VAL A 156 -8.54 -7.00 -5.41
N TRP A 157 -9.71 -6.86 -6.00
CA TRP A 157 -10.38 -7.92 -6.76
C TRP A 157 -10.92 -7.37 -8.07
N ALA A 158 -10.71 -8.11 -9.15
CA ALA A 158 -11.29 -7.80 -10.45
C ALA A 158 -12.50 -8.69 -10.73
N THR A 159 -13.54 -8.12 -11.30
CA THR A 159 -14.70 -8.86 -11.80
C THR A 159 -14.48 -9.31 -13.25
N LYS A 160 -15.34 -10.19 -13.72
CA LYS A 160 -15.34 -10.61 -15.13
C LYS A 160 -15.68 -9.48 -16.11
N SER A 161 -16.40 -8.43 -15.64
CA SER A 161 -16.69 -7.22 -16.43
C SER A 161 -15.48 -6.28 -16.53
N GLY A 162 -14.43 -6.50 -15.74
CA GLY A 162 -13.23 -5.66 -15.69
C GLY A 162 -13.27 -4.57 -14.61
N ASP A 163 -14.35 -4.44 -13.84
CA ASP A 163 -14.35 -3.54 -12.68
C ASP A 163 -13.41 -4.07 -11.60
N VAL A 164 -12.66 -3.16 -10.98
CA VAL A 164 -11.72 -3.48 -9.90
C VAL A 164 -12.22 -2.86 -8.60
N TYR A 165 -12.30 -3.69 -7.56
CA TYR A 165 -12.77 -3.32 -6.23
C TYR A 165 -11.61 -3.35 -5.24
N ALA A 166 -11.50 -2.31 -4.42
CA ALA A 166 -10.53 -2.23 -3.34
C ALA A 166 -11.26 -2.18 -1.98
N PHE A 167 -10.85 -3.06 -1.07
CA PHE A 167 -11.44 -3.25 0.25
C PHE A 167 -10.48 -2.78 1.34
N SER A 168 -10.96 -1.96 2.26
CA SER A 168 -10.23 -1.58 3.47
C SER A 168 -10.93 -2.13 4.71
N PRO A 169 -10.20 -2.76 5.64
CA PRO A 169 -10.76 -3.21 6.92
C PRO A 169 -10.99 -2.08 7.92
N GLY A 170 -10.65 -0.83 7.60
CA GLY A 170 -10.66 0.27 8.57
C GLY A 170 -9.67 0.04 9.72
N TYR A 171 -8.62 -0.68 9.45
CA TYR A 171 -7.71 -1.24 10.44
C TYR A 171 -6.93 -0.21 11.25
N GLY A 172 -6.62 0.95 10.65
CA GLY A 172 -5.88 2.02 11.32
C GLY A 172 -6.52 2.51 12.63
N ARG A 173 -7.81 2.21 12.86
CA ARG A 173 -8.53 2.60 14.07
C ARG A 173 -8.27 1.75 15.31
N SER A 174 -7.91 0.48 15.13
CA SER A 174 -8.01 -0.52 16.21
C SER A 174 -6.69 -1.14 16.66
N PHE A 175 -5.61 -0.89 15.95
CA PHE A 175 -4.35 -1.58 16.23
C PHE A 175 -3.20 -0.63 16.53
N VAL A 176 -3.24 -0.04 17.71
CA VAL A 176 -2.22 0.86 18.22
C VAL A 176 -1.75 0.38 19.59
N SER A 177 -0.48 0.05 19.68
CA SER A 177 0.15 -0.48 20.90
C SER A 177 0.82 0.60 21.74
N THR A 178 1.08 1.78 21.19
CA THR A 178 1.75 2.90 21.87
C THR A 178 1.08 4.23 21.53
N ASP A 179 1.30 5.24 22.38
CA ASP A 179 0.75 6.59 22.16
C ASP A 179 1.31 7.23 20.88
N GLU A 180 2.57 6.98 20.56
CA GLU A 180 3.19 7.43 19.30
C GLU A 180 2.47 6.85 18.07
N LEU A 181 2.13 5.56 18.08
CA LEU A 181 1.41 4.91 17.00
C LEU A 181 -0.05 5.40 16.87
N LYS A 182 -0.65 5.88 17.96
CA LYS A 182 -2.00 6.48 17.93
C LYS A 182 -2.06 7.75 17.11
N LYS A 183 -0.97 8.48 16.97
CA LYS A 183 -0.91 9.73 16.20
C LYS A 183 -1.28 9.52 14.73
N THR A 184 -0.98 8.35 14.17
CA THR A 184 -1.26 8.01 12.77
C THR A 184 -2.45 7.06 12.61
N THR A 185 -3.38 7.10 13.54
CA THR A 185 -4.58 6.26 13.50
C THR A 185 -5.65 6.86 12.59
N GLY A 186 -6.13 6.09 11.62
CA GLY A 186 -7.25 6.45 10.77
C GLY A 186 -8.61 6.41 11.48
N LYS A 187 -9.61 7.02 10.87
CA LYS A 187 -10.98 7.15 11.41
C LYS A 187 -12.03 6.45 10.54
N LEU A 188 -11.71 6.16 9.28
CA LEU A 188 -12.66 5.60 8.34
C LEU A 188 -13.06 4.17 8.69
N PRO A 189 -14.32 3.80 8.50
CA PRO A 189 -14.81 2.45 8.72
C PRO A 189 -14.28 1.49 7.65
N SER A 190 -14.52 0.20 7.84
CA SER A 190 -14.36 -0.79 6.78
C SER A 190 -15.22 -0.40 5.59
N GLY A 191 -14.62 -0.40 4.41
CA GLY A 191 -15.33 0.05 3.22
C GLY A 191 -14.79 -0.55 1.93
N VAL A 192 -15.53 -0.38 0.86
CA VAL A 192 -15.15 -0.77 -0.50
C VAL A 192 -15.40 0.35 -1.49
N VAL A 193 -14.46 0.52 -2.39
CA VAL A 193 -14.50 1.45 -3.52
C VAL A 193 -14.25 0.69 -4.82
N ARG A 194 -14.55 1.32 -5.96
CA ARG A 194 -14.46 0.72 -7.27
C ARG A 194 -13.65 1.59 -8.23
N ILE A 195 -12.92 0.94 -9.12
CA ILE A 195 -12.43 1.51 -10.38
C ILE A 195 -13.23 0.84 -11.49
N LYS A 196 -13.95 1.61 -12.32
CA LYS A 196 -14.73 1.05 -13.43
C LYS A 196 -13.82 0.44 -14.50
N ALA A 197 -14.34 -0.55 -15.19
CA ALA A 197 -13.65 -1.19 -16.30
C ALA A 197 -13.13 -0.15 -17.32
N GLY A 198 -11.82 -0.21 -17.60
CA GLY A 198 -11.14 0.71 -18.52
C GLY A 198 -10.70 2.05 -17.91
N GLU A 199 -11.24 2.45 -16.77
CA GLU A 199 -10.83 3.67 -16.07
C GLU A 199 -9.50 3.48 -15.31
N MET A 200 -8.87 4.59 -14.93
CA MET A 200 -7.61 4.63 -14.18
C MET A 200 -7.72 5.49 -12.92
N ASP A 201 -8.94 5.71 -12.44
CA ASP A 201 -9.25 6.46 -11.22
C ASP A 201 -10.47 5.83 -10.53
N PHE A 202 -10.62 6.12 -9.24
CA PHE A 202 -11.77 5.64 -8.48
C PHE A 202 -13.09 6.27 -8.96
N ASP A 203 -14.11 5.43 -9.01
CA ASP A 203 -15.49 5.86 -9.25
C ASP A 203 -15.98 6.73 -8.08
N LYS A 204 -16.15 8.02 -8.36
CA LYS A 204 -16.54 9.01 -7.34
C LYS A 204 -17.92 8.77 -6.77
N ASP A 205 -18.78 8.07 -7.50
CA ASP A 205 -20.16 7.79 -7.10
C ASP A 205 -20.33 6.45 -6.40
N TYR A 206 -19.24 5.66 -6.28
CA TYR A 206 -19.29 4.34 -5.67
C TYR A 206 -18.55 4.32 -4.32
N TYR A 207 -19.26 3.95 -3.29
CA TYR A 207 -18.74 3.64 -1.97
C TYR A 207 -19.74 2.78 -1.20
N VAL A 208 -19.26 1.78 -0.49
CA VAL A 208 -20.06 0.97 0.43
C VAL A 208 -19.39 0.94 1.80
N ASN A 209 -20.13 1.37 2.82
CA ASN A 209 -19.72 1.20 4.21
C ASN A 209 -20.05 -0.23 4.65
N LEU A 210 -19.02 -1.06 4.82
CA LEU A 210 -19.19 -2.46 5.18
C LEU A 210 -19.59 -2.65 6.65
N GLU A 211 -19.28 -1.69 7.51
CA GLU A 211 -19.68 -1.75 8.92
C GLU A 211 -21.18 -1.48 9.08
N GLU A 212 -21.75 -0.56 8.29
CA GLU A 212 -23.20 -0.36 8.26
C GLU A 212 -23.92 -1.62 7.80
N LEU A 213 -23.43 -2.29 6.74
CA LEU A 213 -23.98 -3.55 6.28
C LEU A 213 -23.77 -4.68 7.29
N GLY A 214 -22.68 -4.64 8.03
CA GLY A 214 -22.30 -5.62 9.05
C GLY A 214 -22.86 -5.35 10.45
N ASN A 215 -23.87 -4.46 10.59
CA ASN A 215 -24.44 -4.08 11.88
C ASN A 215 -23.37 -3.57 12.89
N GLY A 216 -22.44 -2.77 12.43
CA GLY A 216 -21.35 -2.21 13.24
C GLY A 216 -20.11 -3.10 13.36
N ASN A 217 -20.10 -4.27 12.72
CA ASN A 217 -18.92 -5.14 12.73
C ASN A 217 -17.95 -4.77 11.60
N PRO A 218 -16.66 -4.58 11.91
CA PRO A 218 -15.67 -4.30 10.88
C PRO A 218 -15.41 -5.53 10.00
N MET A 219 -15.01 -5.29 8.76
CA MET A 219 -14.55 -6.35 7.87
C MET A 219 -13.30 -6.99 8.44
N TYR A 220 -13.31 -8.30 8.52
CA TYR A 220 -12.15 -9.07 8.98
C TYR A 220 -11.28 -9.55 7.81
N ARG A 221 -11.93 -9.98 6.72
CA ARG A 221 -11.30 -10.54 5.53
C ARG A 221 -12.26 -10.46 4.35
N CYS A 222 -11.74 -10.34 3.13
CA CYS A 222 -12.46 -10.57 1.88
C CYS A 222 -11.77 -11.70 1.09
N TRP A 223 -12.55 -12.47 0.31
CA TRP A 223 -12.11 -13.50 -0.62
C TRP A 223 -13.13 -13.73 -1.73
#